data_be5f697ebba57fe37ae2df6c3deb9dee
#
_entry.id   be5f697ebba57fe37ae2df6c3deb9dee
#
_cell.length_a   1.000
_cell.length_b   1.000
_cell.length_c   1.000
_cell.angle_alpha   90.00
_cell.angle_beta   90.00
_cell.angle_gamma   90.00
#
_symmetry.space_group_name_H-M   'P 1'
#
loop_
_entity.id
_entity.type
_entity.pdbx_description
1 polymer ?
#
loop_
_entity_poly.entity_id
_entity_poly.type
_entity_poly.pdbx_seq_one_letter_code
_entity_poly.pdbx_strand_id
1 'polypeptide(L)'
;VLALEDYFRIPFPYPKLDMIASPTHLGAMENAGAIIFNDTFLVLDENASPAQLRGFYEVGAHELAHQWFGDLVTPRWWEDLWLNESFADWMGVKIASQLRPDLMPDTSLTQSTLFAMQADSQSVGRPIRQPIDDNMKIASAFDTITYQKGGGVLSMIESYGGPEKFRRGVQRHLRQHQNGTATSDEFFAAMAETASQPGIVDAFRSFVDQPGLPLLTVKRKSATQLELTQTRYAPLGTRMTQGQSWKIPACVTFYG
;
A
#
# COMPACT_ATOMS: atom_id res chain seq x y z
N VAL A 1 17.06 -8.13 -0.05
CA VAL A 1 17.75 -7.08 0.72
C VAL A 1 18.29 -6.01 -0.21
N LEU A 2 19.27 -6.30 -1.10
CA LEU A 2 19.98 -5.31 -1.94
C LEU A 2 19.05 -4.36 -2.72
N ALA A 3 17.94 -4.85 -3.28
CA ALA A 3 16.98 -4.02 -4.02
C ALA A 3 16.28 -3.01 -3.10
N LEU A 4 16.00 -3.40 -1.86
CA LEU A 4 15.40 -2.52 -0.84
C LEU A 4 16.42 -1.50 -0.33
N GLU A 5 17.67 -1.88 -0.08
CA GLU A 5 18.75 -0.95 0.25
C GLU A 5 18.95 0.09 -0.85
N ASP A 6 18.91 -0.34 -2.12
CA ASP A 6 18.97 0.61 -3.25
C ASP A 6 17.77 1.54 -3.25
N TYR A 7 16.56 1.03 -3.04
CA TYR A 7 15.34 1.84 -3.03
C TYR A 7 15.34 2.87 -1.88
N PHE A 8 15.64 2.43 -0.67
CA PHE A 8 15.60 3.28 0.53
C PHE A 8 16.83 4.17 0.70
N ARG A 9 17.97 3.80 0.10
CA ARG A 9 19.29 4.43 0.33
C ARG A 9 19.66 4.42 1.83
N ILE A 10 19.27 3.37 2.52
CA ILE A 10 19.59 3.06 3.91
C ILE A 10 20.00 1.58 3.94
N PRO A 11 21.19 1.24 4.45
CA PRO A 11 21.61 -0.15 4.61
C PRO A 11 20.63 -0.96 5.46
N PHE A 12 20.65 -2.28 5.33
CA PHE A 12 19.87 -3.16 6.19
C PHE A 12 20.14 -2.83 7.67
N PRO A 13 19.11 -2.53 8.48
CA PRO A 13 19.30 -1.87 9.78
C PRO A 13 19.79 -2.80 10.90
N TYR A 14 19.86 -4.12 10.66
CA TYR A 14 20.19 -5.09 11.70
C TYR A 14 21.49 -5.84 11.39
N PRO A 15 22.20 -6.37 12.42
CA PRO A 15 23.49 -7.04 12.22
C PRO A 15 23.36 -8.43 11.59
N LYS A 16 22.16 -9.00 11.54
CA LYS A 16 21.88 -10.31 10.93
C LYS A 16 20.45 -10.34 10.39
N LEU A 17 20.17 -11.31 9.53
CA LEU A 17 18.86 -11.66 9.05
C LEU A 17 18.68 -13.17 9.09
N ASP A 18 17.76 -13.65 9.90
CA ASP A 18 17.31 -15.04 9.89
C ASP A 18 15.94 -15.12 9.21
N MET A 19 15.77 -16.10 8.34
CA MET A 19 14.47 -16.44 7.73
C MET A 19 14.06 -17.82 8.25
N ILE A 20 12.98 -17.87 9.02
CA ILE A 20 12.59 -19.04 9.82
C ILE A 20 11.30 -19.61 9.24
N ALA A 21 11.34 -20.86 8.76
CA ALA A 21 10.15 -21.59 8.34
C ALA A 21 9.43 -22.19 9.54
N SER A 22 8.11 -22.03 9.63
CA SER A 22 7.29 -22.61 10.70
C SER A 22 5.97 -23.13 10.13
N PRO A 23 5.67 -24.43 10.24
CA PRO A 23 4.44 -25.00 9.71
C PRO A 23 3.18 -24.59 10.50
N THR A 24 3.35 -24.05 11.69
CA THR A 24 2.25 -23.65 12.57
C THR A 24 1.96 -22.15 12.55
N HIS A 25 2.85 -21.34 11.94
CA HIS A 25 2.62 -19.92 11.79
C HIS A 25 1.62 -19.65 10.65
N LEU A 26 0.74 -18.66 10.83
CA LEU A 26 -0.19 -18.24 9.77
C LEU A 26 0.38 -16.98 9.09
N GLY A 27 0.63 -17.04 7.78
CA GLY A 27 1.25 -15.93 7.04
C GLY A 27 2.75 -15.82 7.31
N ALA A 28 3.21 -14.60 7.53
CA ALA A 28 4.57 -14.32 7.97
C ALA A 28 4.58 -13.22 9.04
N MET A 29 5.73 -12.97 9.64
CA MET A 29 5.91 -11.96 10.69
C MET A 29 7.30 -11.37 10.62
N GLU A 30 7.37 -10.08 10.54
CA GLU A 30 8.52 -9.25 10.23
C GLU A 30 9.52 -9.04 11.38
N ASN A 31 9.55 -9.85 12.42
CA ASN A 31 10.43 -9.61 13.57
C ASN A 31 11.81 -9.10 13.17
N ALA A 32 12.26 -8.02 13.77
CA ALA A 32 13.50 -7.31 13.44
C ALA A 32 14.73 -8.26 13.35
N GLY A 33 15.26 -8.44 12.14
CA GLY A 33 16.38 -9.35 11.87
C GLY A 33 16.09 -10.84 12.02
N ALA A 34 14.82 -11.27 12.22
CA ALA A 34 14.41 -12.68 12.44
C ALA A 34 13.00 -12.95 11.94
N ILE A 35 12.78 -12.92 10.64
CA ILE A 35 11.48 -13.05 10.00
C ILE A 35 10.99 -14.50 10.08
N ILE A 36 9.74 -14.70 10.55
CA ILE A 36 9.09 -16.01 10.58
C ILE A 36 8.11 -16.10 9.41
N PHE A 37 8.15 -17.20 8.68
CA PHE A 37 7.23 -17.50 7.57
C PHE A 37 6.48 -18.80 7.84
N ASN A 38 5.23 -18.88 7.40
CA ASN A 38 4.66 -20.19 7.12
C ASN A 38 5.58 -20.91 6.13
N ASP A 39 5.82 -22.20 6.32
CA ASP A 39 6.73 -22.99 5.49
C ASP A 39 6.34 -22.97 3.99
N THR A 40 5.04 -22.86 3.68
CA THR A 40 4.55 -22.76 2.29
C THR A 40 5.05 -21.53 1.52
N PHE A 41 5.48 -20.48 2.24
CA PHE A 41 6.05 -19.27 1.63
C PHE A 41 7.58 -19.31 1.54
N LEU A 42 8.25 -20.13 2.32
CA LEU A 42 9.73 -20.13 2.38
C LEU A 42 10.35 -21.42 1.81
N VAL A 43 9.69 -22.55 2.03
CA VAL A 43 10.23 -23.86 1.60
C VAL A 43 9.57 -24.25 0.29
N LEU A 44 10.29 -24.06 -0.81
CA LEU A 44 9.82 -24.42 -2.15
C LEU A 44 10.63 -25.62 -2.67
N ASP A 45 9.95 -26.51 -3.39
CA ASP A 45 10.61 -27.57 -4.13
C ASP A 45 11.00 -27.13 -5.55
N GLU A 46 11.77 -27.98 -6.25
CA GLU A 46 12.24 -27.71 -7.62
C GLU A 46 11.11 -27.59 -8.66
N ASN A 47 9.91 -28.10 -8.35
CA ASN A 47 8.74 -28.07 -9.21
C ASN A 47 7.71 -27.02 -8.78
N ALA A 48 8.11 -26.03 -7.95
CA ALA A 48 7.21 -24.99 -7.49
C ALA A 48 6.51 -24.28 -8.66
N SER A 49 5.20 -24.15 -8.56
CA SER A 49 4.38 -23.49 -9.59
C SER A 49 4.71 -21.99 -9.70
N PRO A 50 4.44 -21.34 -10.83
CA PRO A 50 4.62 -19.89 -10.96
C PRO A 50 3.88 -19.08 -9.87
N ALA A 51 2.74 -19.56 -9.40
CA ALA A 51 1.98 -18.92 -8.32
C ALA A 51 2.72 -19.03 -6.96
N GLN A 52 3.28 -20.19 -6.64
CA GLN A 52 4.09 -20.38 -5.43
C GLN A 52 5.37 -19.54 -5.47
N LEU A 53 6.06 -19.53 -6.62
CA LEU A 53 7.25 -18.68 -6.81
C LEU A 53 6.87 -17.20 -6.66
N ARG A 54 5.79 -16.74 -7.25
CA ARG A 54 5.32 -15.37 -7.09
C ARG A 54 5.04 -15.05 -5.62
N GLY A 55 4.29 -15.89 -4.90
CA GLY A 55 4.02 -15.72 -3.47
C GLY A 55 5.31 -15.64 -2.64
N PHE A 56 6.31 -16.48 -2.93
CA PHE A 56 7.61 -16.42 -2.27
C PHE A 56 8.29 -15.05 -2.45
N TYR A 57 8.32 -14.51 -3.68
CA TYR A 57 8.94 -13.21 -3.93
C TYR A 57 8.12 -12.05 -3.34
N GLU A 58 6.80 -12.08 -3.47
CA GLU A 58 5.92 -11.02 -2.96
C GLU A 58 5.93 -10.97 -1.43
N VAL A 59 5.67 -12.10 -0.76
CA VAL A 59 5.67 -12.17 0.72
C VAL A 59 7.08 -11.97 1.27
N GLY A 60 8.10 -12.59 0.66
CA GLY A 60 9.48 -12.38 1.10
C GLY A 60 9.94 -10.92 1.00
N ALA A 61 9.55 -10.20 -0.05
CA ALA A 61 9.87 -8.79 -0.19
C ALA A 61 9.00 -7.89 0.71
N HIS A 62 7.76 -8.28 1.00
CA HIS A 62 6.86 -7.64 1.98
C HIS A 62 7.52 -7.64 3.36
N GLU A 63 7.84 -8.82 3.88
CA GLU A 63 8.47 -8.96 5.21
C GLU A 63 9.84 -8.26 5.30
N LEU A 64 10.60 -8.30 4.21
CA LEU A 64 11.87 -7.59 4.15
C LEU A 64 11.69 -6.06 4.12
N ALA A 65 10.62 -5.54 3.50
CA ALA A 65 10.33 -4.11 3.49
C ALA A 65 10.00 -3.57 4.89
N HIS A 66 9.34 -4.39 5.70
CA HIS A 66 9.06 -4.06 7.11
C HIS A 66 10.28 -3.77 7.94
N GLN A 67 11.44 -4.32 7.58
CA GLN A 67 12.68 -4.03 8.32
C GLN A 67 13.04 -2.54 8.30
N TRP A 68 12.52 -1.77 7.33
CA TRP A 68 12.58 -0.31 7.29
C TRP A 68 11.25 0.34 7.66
N PHE A 69 10.13 -0.13 7.08
CA PHE A 69 8.77 0.35 7.36
C PHE A 69 8.05 -0.59 8.33
N GLY A 70 8.11 -0.29 9.61
CA GLY A 70 7.61 -1.08 10.73
C GLY A 70 8.63 -1.17 11.83
N ASP A 71 9.84 -1.66 11.52
CA ASP A 71 10.89 -1.92 12.49
C ASP A 71 11.82 -0.72 12.70
N LEU A 72 12.47 -0.21 11.62
CA LEU A 72 13.36 0.95 11.73
C LEU A 72 12.57 2.24 12.04
N VAL A 73 11.39 2.37 11.42
CA VAL A 73 10.42 3.43 11.68
C VAL A 73 9.07 2.78 11.96
N THR A 74 8.65 2.83 13.22
CA THR A 74 7.43 2.17 13.69
C THR A 74 6.23 3.14 13.65
N PRO A 75 5.02 2.73 13.24
CA PRO A 75 3.81 3.53 13.42
C PRO A 75 3.62 3.92 14.88
N ARG A 76 3.31 5.19 15.14
CA ARG A 76 3.16 5.68 16.53
C ARG A 76 2.02 5.01 17.27
N TRP A 77 0.96 4.65 16.55
CA TRP A 77 -0.20 3.94 17.08
C TRP A 77 -0.89 3.09 16.00
N TRP A 78 -1.74 2.21 16.40
CA TRP A 78 -2.45 1.25 15.54
C TRP A 78 -3.32 1.87 14.44
N GLU A 79 -3.76 3.12 14.59
CA GLU A 79 -4.50 3.82 13.54
C GLU A 79 -3.66 4.04 12.27
N ASP A 80 -2.35 4.08 12.43
CA ASP A 80 -1.38 4.23 11.33
C ASP A 80 -0.78 2.90 10.86
N LEU A 81 -1.32 1.75 11.32
CA LEU A 81 -0.90 0.40 10.91
C LEU A 81 -0.90 0.23 9.38
N TRP A 82 -1.83 0.86 8.70
CA TRP A 82 -1.90 0.83 7.24
C TRP A 82 -0.59 1.30 6.58
N LEU A 83 0.08 2.27 7.17
CA LEU A 83 1.35 2.77 6.64
C LEU A 83 2.44 1.70 6.69
N ASN A 84 2.41 0.82 7.68
CA ASN A 84 3.26 -0.37 7.74
C ASN A 84 2.84 -1.39 6.67
N GLU A 85 1.62 -1.91 6.77
CA GLU A 85 1.14 -3.04 5.98
C GLU A 85 0.89 -2.71 4.50
N SER A 86 0.23 -1.58 4.21
CA SER A 86 0.01 -1.16 2.82
C SER A 86 1.32 -0.88 2.10
N PHE A 87 2.29 -0.30 2.83
CA PHE A 87 3.59 0.00 2.26
C PHE A 87 4.36 -1.28 1.94
N ALA A 88 4.34 -2.26 2.84
CA ALA A 88 4.99 -3.54 2.63
C ALA A 88 4.32 -4.34 1.50
N ASP A 89 2.99 -4.37 1.42
CA ASP A 89 2.25 -4.99 0.31
C ASP A 89 2.64 -4.37 -1.05
N TRP A 90 2.59 -3.05 -1.14
CA TRP A 90 2.97 -2.34 -2.35
C TRP A 90 4.44 -2.55 -2.72
N MET A 91 5.36 -2.50 -1.74
CA MET A 91 6.79 -2.70 -1.95
C MET A 91 7.10 -4.16 -2.30
N GLY A 92 6.41 -5.11 -1.71
CA GLY A 92 6.52 -6.54 -2.02
C GLY A 92 6.31 -6.82 -3.50
N VAL A 93 5.20 -6.31 -4.05
CA VAL A 93 4.91 -6.42 -5.48
C VAL A 93 5.96 -5.67 -6.32
N LYS A 94 6.34 -4.45 -5.93
CA LYS A 94 7.33 -3.64 -6.65
C LYS A 94 8.68 -4.33 -6.78
N ILE A 95 9.18 -4.91 -5.70
CA ILE A 95 10.45 -5.65 -5.68
C ILE A 95 10.33 -6.97 -6.44
N ALA A 96 9.23 -7.70 -6.27
CA ALA A 96 8.96 -8.92 -7.03
C ALA A 96 8.92 -8.64 -8.54
N SER A 97 8.27 -7.56 -8.99
CA SER A 97 8.22 -7.14 -10.40
C SER A 97 9.60 -6.77 -10.95
N GLN A 98 10.46 -6.19 -10.13
CA GLN A 98 11.83 -5.88 -10.52
C GLN A 98 12.70 -7.15 -10.66
N LEU A 99 12.55 -8.11 -9.76
CA LEU A 99 13.38 -9.32 -9.70
C LEU A 99 12.87 -10.44 -10.61
N ARG A 100 11.56 -10.59 -10.73
CA ARG A 100 10.89 -11.68 -11.45
C ARG A 100 9.68 -11.17 -12.26
N PRO A 101 9.91 -10.31 -13.27
CA PRO A 101 8.83 -9.80 -14.13
C PRO A 101 8.12 -10.93 -14.91
N ASP A 102 8.80 -12.05 -15.13
CA ASP A 102 8.25 -13.26 -15.75
C ASP A 102 7.08 -13.89 -14.97
N LEU A 103 7.00 -13.65 -13.65
CA LEU A 103 5.91 -14.11 -12.79
C LEU A 103 4.71 -13.14 -12.76
N MET A 104 4.78 -12.02 -13.47
CA MET A 104 3.73 -11.00 -13.58
C MET A 104 3.16 -10.50 -12.22
N PRO A 105 3.99 -10.07 -11.26
CA PRO A 105 3.51 -9.62 -9.94
C PRO A 105 2.57 -8.41 -10.02
N ASP A 106 2.73 -7.52 -11.01
CA ASP A 106 1.86 -6.35 -11.20
C ASP A 106 0.37 -6.73 -11.38
N THR A 107 0.10 -7.94 -11.87
CA THR A 107 -1.28 -8.46 -11.96
C THR A 107 -1.84 -8.80 -10.58
N SER A 108 -0.99 -9.23 -9.63
CA SER A 108 -1.39 -9.48 -8.23
C SER A 108 -1.85 -8.18 -7.57
N LEU A 109 -1.11 -7.09 -7.71
CA LEU A 109 -1.50 -5.80 -7.16
C LEU A 109 -2.85 -5.33 -7.72
N THR A 110 -3.06 -5.46 -9.04
CA THR A 110 -4.32 -5.09 -9.66
C THR A 110 -5.49 -5.96 -9.14
N GLN A 111 -5.30 -7.27 -9.07
CA GLN A 111 -6.34 -8.18 -8.59
C GLN A 111 -6.67 -7.97 -7.11
N SER A 112 -5.67 -7.80 -6.25
CA SER A 112 -5.86 -7.56 -4.82
C SER A 112 -6.51 -6.21 -4.56
N THR A 113 -6.16 -5.18 -5.33
CA THR A 113 -6.84 -3.86 -5.27
C THR A 113 -8.32 -3.98 -5.69
N LEU A 114 -8.64 -4.71 -6.75
CA LEU A 114 -10.03 -4.95 -7.17
C LEU A 114 -10.81 -5.73 -6.11
N PHE A 115 -10.18 -6.70 -5.45
CA PHE A 115 -10.79 -7.43 -4.34
C PHE A 115 -11.08 -6.49 -3.15
N ALA A 116 -10.14 -5.63 -2.79
CA ALA A 116 -10.35 -4.60 -1.77
C ALA A 116 -11.48 -3.62 -2.14
N MET A 117 -11.57 -3.22 -3.41
CA MET A 117 -12.67 -2.38 -3.90
C MET A 117 -14.04 -3.04 -3.70
N GLN A 118 -14.13 -4.36 -3.87
CA GLN A 118 -15.37 -5.09 -3.60
C GLN A 118 -15.78 -5.00 -2.13
N ALA A 119 -14.83 -5.18 -1.20
CA ALA A 119 -15.08 -5.02 0.23
C ALA A 119 -15.46 -3.58 0.60
N ASP A 120 -14.76 -2.58 0.04
CA ASP A 120 -14.97 -1.15 0.31
C ASP A 120 -16.24 -0.59 -0.34
N SER A 121 -16.83 -1.31 -1.29
CA SER A 121 -18.08 -0.94 -1.94
C SER A 121 -19.32 -1.14 -1.06
N GLN A 122 -19.18 -1.78 0.09
CA GLN A 122 -20.28 -2.05 0.99
C GLN A 122 -20.85 -0.77 1.62
N SER A 123 -22.13 -0.80 2.03
CA SER A 123 -22.78 0.33 2.68
C SER A 123 -22.16 0.67 4.04
N VAL A 124 -21.70 -0.36 4.75
CA VAL A 124 -20.95 -0.25 5.98
C VAL A 124 -19.49 -0.53 5.68
N GLY A 125 -18.68 0.53 5.62
CA GLY A 125 -17.24 0.44 5.38
C GLY A 125 -16.46 1.26 6.40
N ARG A 126 -15.18 0.98 6.54
CA ARG A 126 -14.26 1.73 7.37
C ARG A 126 -13.23 2.48 6.51
N PRO A 127 -12.67 3.60 7.00
CA PRO A 127 -11.50 4.21 6.36
C PRO A 127 -10.27 3.29 6.46
N ILE A 128 -9.25 3.53 5.64
CA ILE A 128 -7.96 2.87 5.77
C ILE A 128 -7.37 3.22 7.14
N ARG A 129 -7.26 4.50 7.45
CA ARG A 129 -6.88 5.01 8.76
C ARG A 129 -8.11 5.07 9.66
N GLN A 130 -8.31 4.05 10.47
CA GLN A 130 -9.42 4.01 11.42
C GLN A 130 -8.93 4.31 12.85
N PRO A 131 -9.69 5.05 13.65
CA PRO A 131 -9.36 5.24 15.06
C PRO A 131 -9.35 3.90 15.82
N ILE A 132 -8.28 3.64 16.55
CA ILE A 132 -8.11 2.47 17.44
C ILE A 132 -7.99 2.99 18.88
N ASP A 133 -9.11 3.12 19.54
CA ASP A 133 -9.27 3.62 20.91
C ASP A 133 -9.43 2.51 21.94
N ASP A 134 -9.53 1.25 21.47
CA ASP A 134 -9.68 0.03 22.29
C ASP A 134 -8.84 -1.10 21.71
N ASN A 135 -8.12 -1.81 22.56
CA ASN A 135 -7.30 -2.96 22.17
C ASN A 135 -8.10 -4.07 21.47
N MET A 136 -9.39 -4.21 21.76
CA MET A 136 -10.27 -5.16 21.06
C MET A 136 -10.47 -4.84 19.58
N LYS A 137 -10.22 -3.59 19.18
CA LYS A 137 -10.33 -3.14 17.78
C LYS A 137 -9.05 -3.40 16.96
N ILE A 138 -7.92 -3.68 17.60
CA ILE A 138 -6.63 -3.88 16.92
C ILE A 138 -6.75 -4.98 15.86
N ALA A 139 -7.30 -6.14 16.22
CA ALA A 139 -7.45 -7.25 15.30
C ALA A 139 -8.29 -6.91 14.05
N SER A 140 -9.23 -5.96 14.16
CA SER A 140 -10.08 -5.52 13.05
C SER A 140 -9.36 -4.59 12.06
N ALA A 141 -8.15 -4.13 12.39
CA ALA A 141 -7.34 -3.32 11.51
C ALA A 141 -6.55 -4.16 10.48
N PHE A 142 -6.41 -5.47 10.71
CA PHE A 142 -5.71 -6.39 9.81
C PHE A 142 -6.68 -7.00 8.79
N ASP A 143 -7.02 -6.24 7.76
CA ASP A 143 -7.92 -6.68 6.69
C ASP A 143 -7.54 -6.10 5.33
N THR A 144 -8.27 -6.48 4.29
CA THR A 144 -8.03 -6.06 2.90
C THR A 144 -8.09 -4.54 2.68
N ILE A 145 -8.74 -3.78 3.58
CA ILE A 145 -8.76 -2.32 3.50
C ILE A 145 -7.40 -1.76 3.91
N THR A 146 -6.82 -2.27 5.00
CA THR A 146 -5.48 -1.87 5.43
C THR A 146 -4.42 -2.29 4.42
N TYR A 147 -4.41 -3.53 3.97
CA TYR A 147 -3.37 -4.06 3.08
C TYR A 147 -3.55 -3.58 1.64
N GLN A 148 -4.59 -4.08 0.97
CA GLN A 148 -4.71 -3.99 -0.48
C GLN A 148 -5.28 -2.66 -0.98
N LYS A 149 -6.29 -2.08 -0.30
CA LYS A 149 -6.77 -0.74 -0.66
C LYS A 149 -5.67 0.28 -0.42
N GLY A 150 -4.98 0.20 0.71
CA GLY A 150 -3.86 1.10 1.01
C GLY A 150 -2.70 0.97 0.03
N GLY A 151 -2.30 -0.25 -0.33
CA GLY A 151 -1.31 -0.52 -1.38
C GLY A 151 -1.70 0.06 -2.73
N GLY A 152 -2.98 -0.09 -3.12
CA GLY A 152 -3.53 0.53 -4.33
C GLY A 152 -3.49 2.06 -4.31
N VAL A 153 -3.75 2.67 -3.16
CA VAL A 153 -3.64 4.14 -2.97
C VAL A 153 -2.19 4.58 -3.11
N LEU A 154 -1.22 3.88 -2.51
CA LEU A 154 0.21 4.18 -2.65
C LEU A 154 0.65 4.12 -4.12
N SER A 155 0.24 3.08 -4.85
CA SER A 155 0.52 2.93 -6.29
C SER A 155 -0.07 4.07 -7.12
N MET A 156 -1.31 4.47 -6.85
CA MET A 156 -1.97 5.59 -7.52
C MET A 156 -1.21 6.91 -7.29
N ILE A 157 -0.82 7.18 -6.06
CA ILE A 157 -0.10 8.41 -5.69
C ILE A 157 1.33 8.42 -6.25
N GLU A 158 2.04 7.28 -6.22
CA GLU A 158 3.34 7.16 -6.88
C GLU A 158 3.23 7.48 -8.37
N SER A 159 2.25 6.90 -9.06
CA SER A 159 2.03 7.12 -10.49
C SER A 159 1.73 8.60 -10.80
N TYR A 160 0.95 9.26 -9.94
CA TYR A 160 0.60 10.67 -10.10
C TYR A 160 1.76 11.61 -9.78
N GLY A 161 2.47 11.38 -8.68
CA GLY A 161 3.59 12.22 -8.21
C GLY A 161 4.89 11.99 -8.97
N GLY A 162 5.00 10.86 -9.64
CA GLY A 162 6.20 10.35 -10.30
C GLY A 162 7.08 9.51 -9.34
N PRO A 163 7.56 8.34 -9.82
CA PRO A 163 8.21 7.34 -8.97
C PRO A 163 9.46 7.86 -8.26
N GLU A 164 10.29 8.66 -8.92
CA GLU A 164 11.51 9.18 -8.32
C GLU A 164 11.25 10.22 -7.21
N LYS A 165 10.19 11.00 -7.33
CA LYS A 165 9.81 11.96 -6.29
C LYS A 165 9.17 11.26 -5.11
N PHE A 166 8.32 10.29 -5.37
CA PHE A 166 7.74 9.44 -4.34
C PHE A 166 8.84 8.71 -3.56
N ARG A 167 9.79 8.07 -4.25
CA ARG A 167 10.97 7.42 -3.65
C ARG A 167 11.75 8.38 -2.74
N ARG A 168 12.00 9.61 -3.18
CA ARG A 168 12.68 10.61 -2.33
C ARG A 168 11.89 10.98 -1.08
N GLY A 169 10.56 11.06 -1.17
CA GLY A 169 9.69 11.28 -0.02
C GLY A 169 9.79 10.14 0.99
N VAL A 170 9.75 8.89 0.50
CA VAL A 170 9.96 7.70 1.32
C VAL A 170 11.32 7.73 2.02
N GLN A 171 12.40 7.99 1.27
CA GLN A 171 13.75 8.08 1.83
C GLN A 171 13.88 9.20 2.88
N ARG A 172 13.23 10.32 2.65
CA ARG A 172 13.20 11.43 3.59
C ARG A 172 12.50 11.04 4.89
N HIS A 173 11.30 10.46 4.78
CA HIS A 173 10.53 9.97 5.91
C HIS A 173 11.35 9.00 6.79
N LEU A 174 11.93 7.99 6.18
CA LEU A 174 12.75 7.00 6.89
C LEU A 174 13.95 7.65 7.60
N ARG A 175 14.69 8.55 6.94
CA ARG A 175 15.83 9.21 7.56
C ARG A 175 15.46 10.13 8.73
N GLN A 176 14.30 10.78 8.63
CA GLN A 176 13.83 11.69 9.69
C GLN A 176 13.39 10.95 10.95
N HIS A 177 12.88 9.73 10.80
CA HIS A 177 12.24 8.99 11.89
C HIS A 177 12.94 7.68 12.26
N GLN A 178 14.10 7.37 11.68
CA GLN A 178 14.83 6.13 11.95
C GLN A 178 15.09 5.92 13.44
N ASN A 179 14.94 4.69 13.90
CA ASN A 179 15.01 4.27 15.31
C ASN A 179 13.96 4.95 16.20
N GLY A 180 12.84 5.34 15.63
CA GLY A 180 11.76 6.01 16.33
C GLY A 180 10.38 5.67 15.76
N THR A 181 9.40 6.50 16.07
CA THR A 181 8.03 6.34 15.61
C THR A 181 7.61 7.49 14.70
N ALA A 182 6.67 7.21 13.80
CA ALA A 182 6.08 8.23 12.93
C ALA A 182 4.58 8.01 12.76
N THR A 183 3.89 9.07 12.32
CA THR A 183 2.48 9.08 11.96
C THR A 183 2.30 9.18 10.45
N SER A 184 1.09 8.87 9.97
CA SER A 184 0.71 9.14 8.57
C SER A 184 0.88 10.61 8.19
N ASP A 185 0.62 11.54 9.12
CA ASP A 185 0.75 12.97 8.85
C ASP A 185 2.21 13.37 8.60
N GLU A 186 3.15 12.77 9.33
CA GLU A 186 4.59 12.96 9.11
C GLU A 186 5.05 12.34 7.78
N PHE A 187 4.46 11.20 7.39
CA PHE A 187 4.68 10.62 6.06
C PHE A 187 4.14 11.53 4.95
N PHE A 188 2.92 12.05 5.09
CA PHE A 188 2.33 12.98 4.12
C PHE A 188 3.15 14.27 4.00
N ALA A 189 3.69 14.79 5.10
CA ALA A 189 4.57 15.95 5.09
C ALA A 189 5.85 15.68 4.27
N ALA A 190 6.48 14.53 4.47
CA ALA A 190 7.66 14.12 3.68
C ALA A 190 7.34 13.99 2.18
N MET A 191 6.15 13.48 1.83
CA MET A 191 5.69 13.41 0.46
C MET A 191 5.46 14.81 -0.13
N ALA A 192 4.84 15.74 0.62
CA ALA A 192 4.57 17.11 0.17
C ALA A 192 5.87 17.86 -0.19
N GLU A 193 6.94 17.67 0.59
CA GLU A 193 8.21 18.33 0.36
C GLU A 193 8.95 17.87 -0.91
N THR A 194 8.69 16.65 -1.36
CA THR A 194 9.35 16.07 -2.54
C THR A 194 8.47 16.08 -3.80
N ALA A 195 7.16 16.19 -3.62
CA ALA A 195 6.22 16.23 -4.71
C ALA A 195 6.27 17.57 -5.47
N SER A 196 6.11 17.50 -6.79
CA SER A 196 5.85 18.72 -7.60
C SER A 196 4.37 18.97 -7.80
N GLN A 197 3.52 18.07 -7.33
CA GLN A 197 2.09 18.12 -7.57
C GLN A 197 1.40 18.77 -6.36
N PRO A 198 0.80 19.97 -6.54
CA PRO A 198 -0.02 20.56 -5.50
C PRO A 198 -1.21 19.62 -5.19
N GLY A 199 -1.58 19.50 -3.91
CA GLY A 199 -2.72 18.69 -3.51
C GLY A 199 -2.45 17.19 -3.36
N ILE A 200 -1.20 16.72 -3.43
CA ILE A 200 -0.87 15.29 -3.24
C ILE A 200 -1.30 14.79 -1.85
N VAL A 201 -1.15 15.61 -0.82
CA VAL A 201 -1.58 15.28 0.55
C VAL A 201 -3.11 15.20 0.63
N ASP A 202 -3.81 16.14 0.01
CA ASP A 202 -5.28 16.11 -0.02
C ASP A 202 -5.79 14.88 -0.77
N ALA A 203 -5.08 14.47 -1.84
CA ALA A 203 -5.39 13.23 -2.54
C ALA A 203 -5.22 12.03 -1.60
N PHE A 204 -4.08 11.87 -0.92
CA PHE A 204 -3.88 10.81 0.07
C PHE A 204 -5.01 10.78 1.11
N ARG A 205 -5.22 11.90 1.81
CA ARG A 205 -6.24 11.99 2.87
C ARG A 205 -7.63 11.63 2.38
N SER A 206 -8.00 12.05 1.18
CA SER A 206 -9.33 11.78 0.64
C SER A 206 -9.60 10.28 0.43
N PHE A 207 -8.57 9.45 0.27
CA PHE A 207 -8.70 8.00 0.16
C PHE A 207 -8.44 7.27 1.48
N VAL A 208 -7.58 7.82 2.34
CA VAL A 208 -7.16 7.16 3.58
C VAL A 208 -8.13 7.41 4.73
N ASP A 209 -8.69 8.64 4.83
CA ASP A 209 -9.47 9.07 5.98
C ASP A 209 -11.00 8.84 5.82
N GLN A 210 -11.45 8.26 4.71
CA GLN A 210 -12.87 7.95 4.50
C GLN A 210 -13.07 6.59 3.82
N PRO A 211 -14.19 5.90 4.11
CA PRO A 211 -14.54 4.65 3.45
C PRO A 211 -15.14 4.88 2.06
N GLY A 212 -15.12 3.85 1.24
CA GLY A 212 -15.81 3.83 -0.05
C GLY A 212 -14.92 4.24 -1.21
N LEU A 213 -15.50 4.18 -2.39
CA LEU A 213 -14.85 4.39 -3.69
C LEU A 213 -15.55 5.48 -4.48
N PRO A 214 -14.81 6.33 -5.22
CA PRO A 214 -15.41 7.22 -6.19
C PRO A 214 -15.86 6.48 -7.45
N LEU A 215 -17.08 6.76 -7.89
CA LEU A 215 -17.54 6.49 -9.26
C LEU A 215 -17.35 7.76 -10.08
N LEU A 216 -16.46 7.70 -11.06
CA LEU A 216 -16.17 8.81 -11.95
C LEU A 216 -17.02 8.72 -13.23
N THR A 217 -17.86 9.71 -13.46
CA THR A 217 -18.61 9.84 -14.70
C THR A 217 -17.93 10.85 -15.61
N VAL A 218 -17.64 10.44 -16.84
CA VAL A 218 -16.97 11.27 -17.85
C VAL A 218 -17.95 11.58 -18.97
N LYS A 219 -18.17 12.86 -19.24
CA LYS A 219 -18.98 13.33 -20.38
C LYS A 219 -18.12 14.19 -21.31
N ARG A 220 -18.16 13.90 -22.60
CA ARG A 220 -17.56 14.75 -23.62
C ARG A 220 -18.47 15.95 -23.87
N LYS A 221 -17.98 17.17 -23.62
CA LYS A 221 -18.68 18.43 -23.88
C LYS A 221 -18.37 18.98 -25.26
N SER A 222 -17.12 18.84 -25.72
CA SER A 222 -16.66 19.27 -27.03
C SER A 222 -15.48 18.40 -27.51
N ALA A 223 -14.85 18.79 -28.62
CA ALA A 223 -13.64 18.14 -29.12
C ALA A 223 -12.46 18.23 -28.11
N THR A 224 -12.43 19.27 -27.28
CA THR A 224 -11.33 19.59 -26.36
C THR A 224 -11.73 19.66 -24.89
N GLN A 225 -13.00 19.35 -24.57
CA GLN A 225 -13.51 19.48 -23.20
C GLN A 225 -14.19 18.21 -22.72
N LEU A 226 -13.80 17.77 -21.53
CA LEU A 226 -14.45 16.72 -20.77
C LEU A 226 -15.04 17.32 -19.49
N GLU A 227 -16.21 16.86 -19.11
CA GLU A 227 -16.81 17.09 -17.80
C GLU A 227 -16.64 15.83 -16.97
N LEU A 228 -16.03 15.96 -15.80
CA LEU A 228 -15.82 14.90 -14.84
C LEU A 228 -16.69 15.17 -13.61
N THR A 229 -17.54 14.23 -13.25
CA THR A 229 -18.34 14.26 -12.02
C THR A 229 -18.07 13.01 -11.21
N GLN A 230 -18.10 13.13 -9.88
CA GLN A 230 -17.91 11.99 -8.99
C GLN A 230 -19.08 11.81 -8.06
N THR A 231 -19.37 10.56 -7.74
CA THR A 231 -20.26 10.13 -6.67
C THR A 231 -19.62 8.98 -5.93
N ARG A 232 -20.07 8.65 -4.72
CA ARG A 232 -19.68 7.38 -4.10
C ARG A 232 -20.26 6.25 -4.93
N TYR A 233 -19.42 5.24 -5.26
CA TYR A 233 -19.90 4.02 -5.89
C TYR A 233 -20.86 3.28 -4.96
N ALA A 234 -21.97 2.82 -5.52
CA ALA A 234 -22.99 2.04 -4.82
C ALA A 234 -23.27 0.76 -5.64
N PRO A 235 -23.16 -0.44 -5.05
CA PRO A 235 -23.64 -1.66 -5.68
C PRO A 235 -25.15 -1.57 -5.99
N LEU A 236 -25.59 -2.28 -7.02
CA LEU A 236 -26.98 -2.28 -7.45
C LEU A 236 -27.91 -2.66 -6.27
N GLY A 237 -28.95 -1.87 -6.07
CA GLY A 237 -29.92 -2.07 -4.98
C GLY A 237 -29.47 -1.54 -3.60
N THR A 238 -28.28 -0.94 -3.49
CA THR A 238 -27.76 -0.40 -2.23
C THR A 238 -28.00 1.10 -2.13
N ARG A 239 -28.34 1.58 -0.92
CA ARG A 239 -28.37 3.02 -0.61
C ARG A 239 -27.10 3.38 0.14
N MET A 240 -26.41 4.42 -0.33
CA MET A 240 -25.17 4.91 0.27
C MET A 240 -25.37 6.26 0.96
N THR A 241 -24.57 6.53 1.98
CA THR A 241 -24.44 7.86 2.57
C THR A 241 -23.91 8.82 1.52
N GLN A 242 -24.55 9.97 1.37
CA GLN A 242 -24.18 11.04 0.45
C GLN A 242 -23.13 11.96 1.09
N GLY A 243 -22.44 12.75 0.26
CA GLY A 243 -21.57 13.84 0.73
C GLY A 243 -20.07 13.50 0.76
N GLN A 244 -19.68 12.28 0.43
CA GLN A 244 -18.27 11.94 0.28
C GLN A 244 -17.72 12.43 -1.07
N SER A 245 -16.47 12.92 -1.05
CA SER A 245 -15.75 13.33 -2.25
C SER A 245 -14.28 13.00 -2.13
N TRP A 246 -13.64 12.73 -3.26
CA TRP A 246 -12.23 12.37 -3.35
C TRP A 246 -11.47 13.40 -4.19
N LYS A 247 -10.22 13.60 -3.86
CA LYS A 247 -9.26 14.34 -4.70
C LYS A 247 -8.58 13.33 -5.62
N ILE A 248 -9.22 13.02 -6.73
CA ILE A 248 -8.79 11.94 -7.62
C ILE A 248 -7.65 12.44 -8.51
N PRO A 249 -6.44 11.84 -8.45
CA PRO A 249 -5.41 12.06 -9.46
C PRO A 249 -5.92 11.60 -10.83
N ALA A 250 -6.14 12.51 -11.76
CA ALA A 250 -6.66 12.19 -13.07
C ALA A 250 -5.69 12.63 -14.16
N CYS A 251 -5.28 11.69 -15.02
CA CYS A 251 -4.53 11.95 -16.24
C CYS A 251 -5.42 11.71 -17.45
N VAL A 252 -5.50 12.67 -18.36
CA VAL A 252 -6.30 12.55 -19.58
C VAL A 252 -5.38 12.62 -20.79
N THR A 253 -5.43 11.58 -21.63
CA THR A 253 -4.69 11.55 -22.89
C THR A 253 -5.65 11.80 -24.05
N PHE A 254 -5.30 12.75 -24.89
CA PHE A 254 -6.03 13.05 -26.13
C PHE A 254 -5.23 12.48 -27.30
N TYR A 255 -5.89 11.69 -28.13
CA TYR A 255 -5.35 11.26 -29.41
C TYR A 255 -5.97 12.15 -30.50
N GLY A 256 -5.11 12.86 -31.22
CA GLY A 256 -5.48 13.65 -32.37
C GLY A 256 -5.63 12.83 -33.65
#